data_30f8a53a663c808e5be429af7103d797
#
_entry.id   30f8a53a663c808e5be429af7103d797
#
_cell.length_a   1.000
_cell.length_b   1.000
_cell.length_c   1.000
_cell.angle_alpha   90.00
_cell.angle_beta   90.00
_cell.angle_gamma   90.00
#
_symmetry.space_group_name_H-M   'P 1'
#
loop_
_entity.id
_entity.type
_entity.pdbx_description
1 polymer ?
#
loop_
_entity_poly.entity_id
_entity_poly.type
_entity_poly.pdbx_seq_one_letter_code
_entity_poly.pdbx_strand_id
1 'polypeptide(L)'
;MILVLLYGLFNSLRASLLALAGIPFAVAGGIIALYVTGLDFSISAAIGFVSLFGVSVMDGILMITYYNQARQGVADSVEAMFQASTQRMRPMLMTAMSACIGLFPAALSEGIGAQVQRPLATVVVGGMLIGPIMLLVVVPALRVMLLGREGEASGAGDASSFAPAE
;
A
#
# COMPACT_ATOMS: atom_id res chain seq x y z
N MET A 1 -14.58 2.62 -10.00
CA MET A 1 -15.44 2.20 -8.89
C MET A 1 -14.73 2.25 -7.54
N ILE A 2 -13.57 1.60 -7.37
CA ILE A 2 -12.77 1.61 -6.12
C ILE A 2 -12.45 3.03 -5.65
N LEU A 3 -12.03 3.91 -6.54
CA LEU A 3 -11.68 5.30 -6.22
C LEU A 3 -12.88 6.12 -5.72
N VAL A 4 -14.07 5.86 -6.25
CA VAL A 4 -15.31 6.51 -5.80
C VAL A 4 -15.70 6.05 -4.39
N LEU A 5 -15.57 4.74 -4.11
CA LEU A 5 -15.81 4.20 -2.77
C LEU A 5 -14.79 4.71 -1.75
N LEU A 6 -13.52 4.80 -2.13
CA LEU A 6 -12.46 5.38 -1.29
C LEU A 6 -12.69 6.86 -1.02
N TYR A 7 -13.12 7.60 -2.03
CA TYR A 7 -13.48 9.01 -1.87
C TYR A 7 -14.66 9.18 -0.90
N GLY A 8 -15.69 8.34 -1.02
CA GLY A 8 -16.83 8.34 -0.10
C GLY A 8 -16.45 7.98 1.34
N LEU A 9 -15.44 7.12 1.52
CA LEU A 9 -14.97 6.70 2.84
C LEU A 9 -14.10 7.77 3.52
N PHE A 10 -13.17 8.37 2.80
CA PHE A 10 -12.19 9.31 3.36
C PHE A 10 -12.56 10.77 3.15
N ASN A 11 -13.54 11.04 2.27
CA ASN A 11 -13.94 12.38 1.84
C ASN A 11 -12.72 13.26 1.44
N SER A 12 -11.66 12.63 0.94
CA SER A 12 -10.41 13.27 0.55
C SER A 12 -9.76 12.52 -0.62
N LEU A 13 -9.59 13.21 -1.75
CA LEU A 13 -8.89 12.67 -2.92
C LEU A 13 -7.43 12.29 -2.62
N ARG A 14 -6.78 13.05 -1.75
CA ARG A 14 -5.38 12.80 -1.37
C ARG A 14 -5.22 11.50 -0.59
N ALA A 15 -6.11 11.25 0.37
CA ALA A 15 -6.12 10.01 1.14
C ALA A 15 -6.43 8.79 0.25
N SER A 16 -7.38 8.93 -0.67
CA SER A 16 -7.72 7.88 -1.64
C SER A 16 -6.55 7.56 -2.57
N LEU A 17 -5.84 8.57 -3.05
CA LEU A 17 -4.67 8.41 -3.91
C LEU A 17 -3.51 7.73 -3.17
N LEU A 18 -3.29 8.09 -1.90
CA LEU A 18 -2.29 7.45 -1.05
C LEU A 18 -2.60 5.97 -0.78
N ALA A 19 -3.88 5.63 -0.56
CA ALA A 19 -4.30 4.24 -0.41
C ALA A 19 -3.99 3.40 -1.67
N LEU A 20 -4.13 4.01 -2.85
CA LEU A 20 -3.84 3.36 -4.13
C LEU A 20 -2.34 3.30 -4.45
N ALA A 21 -1.50 4.10 -3.80
CA ALA A 21 -0.07 4.13 -4.06
C ALA A 21 0.65 2.80 -3.78
N GLY A 22 0.07 1.93 -2.94
CA GLY A 22 0.60 0.58 -2.69
C GLY A 22 0.43 -0.39 -3.86
N ILE A 23 -0.54 -0.16 -4.75
CA ILE A 23 -0.87 -1.08 -5.85
C ILE A 23 0.30 -1.30 -6.82
N PRO A 24 0.95 -0.26 -7.38
CA PRO A 24 2.03 -0.46 -8.33
C PRO A 24 3.20 -1.26 -7.74
N PHE A 25 3.46 -1.13 -6.44
CA PHE A 25 4.52 -1.88 -5.77
C PHE A 25 4.16 -3.36 -5.58
N ALA A 26 2.90 -3.66 -5.23
CA ALA A 26 2.42 -5.03 -5.14
C ALA A 26 2.44 -5.72 -6.52
N VAL A 27 2.04 -5.02 -7.57
CA VAL A 27 2.11 -5.51 -8.96
C VAL A 27 3.56 -5.77 -9.37
N ALA A 28 4.47 -4.84 -9.08
CA ALA A 28 5.89 -5.03 -9.34
C ALA A 28 6.45 -6.27 -8.62
N GLY A 29 6.04 -6.48 -7.36
CA GLY A 29 6.39 -7.68 -6.59
C GLY A 29 5.91 -8.98 -7.26
N GLY A 30 4.69 -9.02 -7.74
CA GLY A 30 4.13 -10.15 -8.48
C GLY A 30 4.86 -10.41 -9.81
N ILE A 31 5.21 -9.35 -10.56
CA ILE A 31 5.96 -9.47 -11.81
C ILE A 31 7.37 -10.01 -11.55
N ILE A 32 8.05 -9.49 -10.54
CA ILE A 32 9.39 -9.95 -10.15
C ILE A 32 9.35 -11.44 -9.78
N ALA A 33 8.34 -11.87 -9.02
CA ALA A 33 8.18 -13.27 -8.62
C ALA A 33 7.96 -14.19 -9.84
N LEU A 34 7.13 -13.77 -10.81
CA LEU A 34 6.96 -14.51 -12.07
C LEU A 34 8.27 -14.61 -12.86
N TYR A 35 9.01 -13.52 -12.94
CA TYR A 35 10.27 -13.47 -13.66
C TYR A 35 11.33 -14.39 -13.02
N VAL A 36 11.46 -14.36 -11.70
CA VAL A 36 12.41 -15.18 -10.95
C VAL A 36 12.09 -16.68 -11.05
N THR A 37 10.80 -17.02 -11.09
CA THR A 37 10.36 -18.43 -11.22
C THR A 37 10.33 -18.92 -12.66
N GLY A 38 10.57 -18.03 -13.64
CA GLY A 38 10.56 -18.38 -15.08
C GLY A 38 9.19 -18.84 -15.58
N LEU A 39 8.12 -18.42 -14.95
CA LEU A 39 6.75 -18.76 -15.32
C LEU A 39 6.21 -17.74 -16.34
N ASP A 40 5.58 -18.23 -17.40
CA ASP A 40 4.92 -17.40 -18.38
C ASP A 40 3.68 -16.70 -17.78
N PHE A 41 3.38 -15.51 -18.31
CA PHE A 41 2.17 -14.80 -17.94
C PHE A 41 0.94 -15.54 -18.46
N SER A 42 0.17 -16.11 -17.56
CA SER A 42 -1.03 -16.90 -17.85
C SER A 42 -2.28 -16.20 -17.31
N ILE A 43 -3.46 -16.67 -17.74
CA ILE A 43 -4.75 -16.21 -17.21
C ILE A 43 -4.81 -16.36 -15.68
N SER A 44 -4.22 -17.44 -15.15
CA SER A 44 -4.14 -17.67 -13.71
C SER A 44 -3.27 -16.64 -12.99
N ALA A 45 -2.16 -16.21 -13.60
CA ALA A 45 -1.35 -15.11 -13.09
C ALA A 45 -2.15 -13.81 -13.07
N ALA A 46 -2.94 -13.53 -14.10
CA ALA A 46 -3.82 -12.35 -14.15
C ALA A 46 -4.84 -12.33 -13.00
N ILE A 47 -5.45 -13.47 -12.68
CA ILE A 47 -6.34 -13.61 -11.51
C ILE A 47 -5.58 -13.35 -10.21
N GLY A 48 -4.34 -13.82 -10.10
CA GLY A 48 -3.45 -13.52 -8.98
C GLY A 48 -3.21 -12.02 -8.80
N PHE A 49 -2.99 -11.28 -9.88
CA PHE A 49 -2.87 -9.83 -9.84
C PHE A 49 -4.15 -9.14 -9.39
N VAL A 50 -5.32 -9.57 -9.85
CA VAL A 50 -6.61 -9.03 -9.39
C VAL A 50 -6.78 -9.23 -7.89
N SER A 51 -6.38 -10.38 -7.36
CA SER A 51 -6.39 -10.65 -5.91
C SER A 51 -5.44 -9.72 -5.16
N LEU A 52 -4.23 -9.48 -5.70
CA LEU A 52 -3.27 -8.52 -5.13
C LEU A 52 -3.82 -7.09 -5.09
N PHE A 53 -4.54 -6.67 -6.12
CA PHE A 53 -5.22 -5.36 -6.13
C PHE A 53 -6.16 -5.23 -4.93
N GLY A 54 -6.99 -6.23 -4.68
CA GLY A 54 -7.93 -6.21 -3.56
C GLY A 54 -7.24 -6.10 -2.21
N VAL A 55 -6.20 -6.90 -1.98
CA VAL A 55 -5.43 -6.88 -0.74
C VAL A 55 -4.68 -5.55 -0.57
N SER A 56 -4.02 -5.06 -1.62
CA SER A 56 -3.28 -3.79 -1.57
C SER A 56 -4.17 -2.59 -1.25
N VAL A 57 -5.38 -2.55 -1.82
CA VAL A 57 -6.37 -1.50 -1.52
C VAL A 57 -6.81 -1.59 -0.05
N MET A 58 -7.09 -2.80 0.43
CA MET A 58 -7.49 -3.01 1.82
C MET A 58 -6.39 -2.57 2.79
N ASP A 59 -5.14 -2.94 2.53
CA ASP A 59 -3.99 -2.54 3.34
C ASP A 59 -3.78 -1.01 3.33
N GLY A 60 -3.94 -0.38 2.17
CA GLY A 60 -3.90 1.08 2.03
C GLY A 60 -4.99 1.79 2.85
N ILE A 61 -6.23 1.30 2.80
CA ILE A 61 -7.36 1.81 3.58
C ILE A 61 -7.05 1.72 5.08
N LEU A 62 -6.61 0.56 5.53
CA LEU A 62 -6.29 0.32 6.93
C LEU A 62 -5.15 1.21 7.40
N MET A 63 -4.12 1.42 6.58
CA MET A 63 -3.01 2.31 6.91
C MET A 63 -3.47 3.74 7.15
N ILE A 64 -4.32 4.27 6.27
CA ILE A 64 -4.84 5.64 6.39
C ILE A 64 -5.81 5.75 7.58
N THR A 65 -6.62 4.73 7.83
CA THR A 65 -7.53 4.71 8.98
C THR A 65 -6.75 4.78 10.29
N TYR A 66 -5.68 3.99 10.44
CA TYR A 66 -4.81 4.05 11.61
C TYR A 66 -4.10 5.39 11.75
N TYR A 67 -3.67 5.98 10.62
CA TYR A 67 -3.11 7.33 10.64
C TYR A 67 -4.11 8.36 11.14
N ASN A 68 -5.35 8.32 10.68
CA ASN A 68 -6.39 9.25 11.12
C ASN A 68 -6.71 9.08 12.62
N GLN A 69 -6.68 7.86 13.14
CA GLN A 69 -6.83 7.60 14.57
C GLN A 69 -5.64 8.13 15.38
N ALA A 70 -4.43 7.88 14.92
CA ALA A 70 -3.22 8.36 15.61
C ALA A 70 -3.14 9.89 15.64
N ARG A 71 -3.60 10.56 14.59
CA ARG A 71 -3.63 12.02 14.51
C ARG A 71 -4.56 12.67 15.54
N GLN A 72 -5.59 11.99 16.01
CA GLN A 72 -6.47 12.52 17.05
C GLN A 72 -5.79 12.63 18.43
N GLY A 73 -4.70 11.86 18.66
CA GLY A 73 -3.95 11.85 19.90
C GLY A 73 -2.61 12.59 19.88
N VAL A 74 -2.12 12.97 18.71
CA VAL A 74 -0.79 13.57 18.53
C VAL A 74 -0.89 14.80 17.64
N ALA A 75 -0.28 15.93 18.10
CA ALA A 75 -0.31 17.19 17.36
C ALA A 75 0.57 17.17 16.10
N ASP A 76 1.63 16.34 16.09
CA ASP A 76 2.57 16.24 14.99
C ASP A 76 2.15 15.16 13.98
N SER A 77 1.95 15.56 12.73
CA SER A 77 1.52 14.67 11.64
C SER A 77 2.56 13.60 11.30
N VAL A 78 3.85 13.90 11.48
CA VAL A 78 4.95 12.96 11.19
C VAL A 78 4.99 11.86 12.25
N GLU A 79 4.83 12.23 13.51
CA GLU A 79 4.81 11.27 14.63
C GLU A 79 3.58 10.37 14.58
N ALA A 80 2.40 10.92 14.23
CA ALA A 80 1.18 10.15 14.02
C ALA A 80 1.37 9.10 12.91
N MET A 81 2.06 9.46 11.83
CA MET A 81 2.35 8.54 10.73
C MET A 81 3.33 7.44 11.13
N PHE A 82 4.35 7.78 11.91
CA PHE A 82 5.31 6.80 12.43
C PHE A 82 4.64 5.81 13.38
N GLN A 83 3.79 6.28 14.28
CA GLN A 83 3.02 5.42 15.19
C GLN A 83 2.07 4.50 14.41
N ALA A 84 1.34 5.01 13.43
CA ALA A 84 0.45 4.22 12.58
C ALA A 84 1.22 3.12 11.84
N SER A 85 2.38 3.45 11.26
CA SER A 85 3.23 2.49 10.56
C SER A 85 3.73 1.38 11.50
N THR A 86 4.19 1.75 12.70
CA THR A 86 4.70 0.81 13.69
C THR A 86 3.60 -0.13 14.20
N GLN A 87 2.41 0.38 14.45
CA GLN A 87 1.27 -0.44 14.88
C GLN A 87 0.79 -1.39 13.79
N ARG A 88 0.84 -0.97 12.53
CA ARG A 88 0.42 -1.80 11.39
C ARG A 88 1.45 -2.81 10.94
N MET A 89 2.72 -2.59 11.22
CA MET A 89 3.80 -3.47 10.78
C MET A 89 3.60 -4.94 11.23
N ARG A 90 3.23 -5.15 12.49
CA ARG A 90 3.04 -6.50 13.04
C ARG A 90 1.91 -7.27 12.34
N PRO A 91 0.64 -6.78 12.26
CA PRO A 91 -0.45 -7.49 11.59
C PRO A 91 -0.18 -7.69 10.09
N MET A 92 0.41 -6.72 9.40
CA MET A 92 0.72 -6.82 7.97
C MET A 92 1.78 -7.91 7.70
N LEU A 93 2.84 -7.96 8.48
CA LEU A 93 3.87 -9.00 8.35
C LEU A 93 3.31 -10.38 8.69
N MET A 94 2.47 -10.50 9.72
CA MET A 94 1.81 -11.76 10.07
C MET A 94 0.92 -12.29 8.94
N THR A 95 0.09 -11.42 8.36
CA THR A 95 -0.77 -11.80 7.22
C THR A 95 0.05 -12.19 5.99
N ALA A 96 1.08 -11.42 5.67
CA ALA A 96 1.96 -11.71 4.54
C ALA A 96 2.68 -13.06 4.73
N MET A 97 3.26 -13.31 5.90
CA MET A 97 3.93 -14.58 6.20
C MET A 97 2.95 -15.76 6.18
N SER A 98 1.76 -15.61 6.76
CA SER A 98 0.73 -16.65 6.76
C SER A 98 0.29 -16.99 5.34
N ALA A 99 0.04 -15.98 4.49
CA ALA A 99 -0.31 -16.19 3.09
C ALA A 99 0.83 -16.85 2.31
N CYS A 100 2.09 -16.46 2.54
CA CYS A 100 3.24 -17.06 1.91
C CYS A 100 3.39 -18.54 2.30
N ILE A 101 3.30 -18.86 3.58
CA ILE A 101 3.39 -20.26 4.06
C ILE A 101 2.23 -21.10 3.51
N GLY A 102 1.02 -20.56 3.49
CA GLY A 102 -0.17 -21.25 3.00
C GLY A 102 -0.14 -21.52 1.50
N LEU A 103 0.40 -20.59 0.71
CA LEU A 103 0.48 -20.72 -0.75
C LEU A 103 1.79 -21.30 -1.26
N PHE A 104 2.80 -21.42 -0.42
CA PHE A 104 4.11 -21.95 -0.80
C PHE A 104 4.04 -23.36 -1.40
N PRO A 105 3.28 -24.32 -0.82
CA PRO A 105 3.12 -25.63 -1.43
C PRO A 105 2.46 -25.57 -2.82
N ALA A 106 1.52 -24.65 -3.02
CA ALA A 106 0.88 -24.47 -4.31
C ALA A 106 1.83 -23.85 -5.36
N ALA A 107 2.71 -22.94 -4.93
CA ALA A 107 3.73 -22.33 -5.80
C ALA A 107 4.80 -23.35 -6.25
N LEU A 108 5.06 -24.39 -5.46
CA LEU A 108 6.02 -25.46 -5.76
C LEU A 108 5.37 -26.71 -6.37
N SER A 109 4.04 -26.74 -6.51
CA SER A 109 3.35 -27.94 -6.99
C SER A 109 3.77 -28.28 -8.43
N GLU A 110 3.97 -29.57 -8.67
CA GLU A 110 4.26 -30.15 -9.98
C GLU A 110 3.27 -31.30 -10.22
N GLY A 111 2.48 -31.22 -11.27
CA GLY A 111 1.50 -32.25 -11.59
C GLY A 111 0.32 -31.75 -12.40
N ILE A 112 -0.70 -32.60 -12.55
CA ILE A 112 -1.92 -32.29 -13.28
C ILE A 112 -2.68 -31.19 -12.51
N GLY A 113 -2.87 -30.03 -13.12
CA GLY A 113 -3.50 -28.86 -12.49
C GLY A 113 -2.51 -27.83 -11.91
N ALA A 114 -1.25 -28.18 -11.71
CA ALA A 114 -0.22 -27.24 -11.25
C ALA A 114 -0.03 -26.04 -12.19
N GLN A 115 -0.27 -26.24 -13.49
CA GLN A 115 -0.18 -25.19 -14.51
C GLN A 115 -1.09 -23.97 -14.23
N VAL A 116 -2.22 -24.20 -13.56
CA VAL A 116 -3.15 -23.13 -13.17
C VAL A 116 -2.81 -22.57 -11.79
N GLN A 117 -2.46 -23.43 -10.85
CA GLN A 117 -2.30 -23.07 -9.45
C GLN A 117 -0.95 -22.40 -9.16
N ARG A 118 0.11 -22.85 -9.82
CA ARG A 118 1.48 -22.38 -9.61
C ARG A 118 1.67 -20.90 -9.98
N PRO A 119 1.27 -20.41 -11.19
CA PRO A 119 1.40 -18.99 -11.51
C PRO A 119 0.60 -18.08 -10.58
N LEU A 120 -0.61 -18.46 -10.22
CA LEU A 120 -1.46 -17.73 -9.30
C LEU A 120 -0.80 -17.60 -7.93
N ALA A 121 -0.38 -18.72 -7.34
CA ALA A 121 0.26 -18.74 -6.03
C ALA A 121 1.56 -17.94 -6.03
N THR A 122 2.37 -18.04 -7.08
CA THR A 122 3.64 -17.30 -7.22
C THR A 122 3.43 -15.80 -7.25
N VAL A 123 2.45 -15.31 -8.01
CA VAL A 123 2.11 -13.88 -8.08
C VAL A 123 1.66 -13.37 -6.71
N VAL A 124 0.77 -14.10 -6.04
CA VAL A 124 0.24 -13.67 -4.74
C VAL A 124 1.33 -13.68 -3.68
N VAL A 125 2.16 -14.71 -3.62
CA VAL A 125 3.29 -14.78 -2.67
C VAL A 125 4.27 -13.63 -2.91
N GLY A 126 4.67 -13.38 -4.16
CA GLY A 126 5.58 -12.29 -4.51
C GLY A 126 5.03 -10.91 -4.18
N GLY A 127 3.77 -10.67 -4.54
CA GLY A 127 3.10 -9.41 -4.24
C GLY A 127 2.87 -9.18 -2.75
N MET A 128 2.53 -10.24 -2.00
CA MET A 128 2.33 -10.17 -0.54
C MET A 128 3.63 -9.99 0.25
N LEU A 129 4.78 -10.43 -0.28
CA LEU A 129 6.07 -10.17 0.35
C LEU A 129 6.53 -8.73 0.15
N ILE A 130 6.43 -8.23 -1.07
CA ILE A 130 6.97 -6.91 -1.44
C ILE A 130 5.96 -5.80 -1.16
N GLY A 131 4.67 -6.02 -1.44
CA GLY A 131 3.61 -5.02 -1.33
C GLY A 131 3.52 -4.37 0.05
N PRO A 132 3.31 -5.13 1.14
CA PRO A 132 3.19 -4.58 2.48
C PRO A 132 4.44 -3.84 2.96
N ILE A 133 5.63 -4.36 2.64
CA ILE A 133 6.91 -3.73 3.01
C ILE A 133 7.06 -2.37 2.31
N MET A 134 6.78 -2.34 1.01
CA MET A 134 6.83 -1.11 0.23
C MET A 134 5.76 -0.11 0.66
N LEU A 135 4.56 -0.58 0.96
CA LEU A 135 3.48 0.28 1.45
C LEU A 135 3.84 0.94 2.79
N LEU A 136 4.47 0.20 3.71
CA LEU A 136 4.95 0.73 4.98
C LEU A 136 6.01 1.83 4.83
N VAL A 137 6.80 1.79 3.75
CA VAL A 137 7.83 2.79 3.47
C VAL A 137 7.29 3.95 2.62
N VAL A 138 6.55 3.62 1.56
CA VAL A 138 6.11 4.59 0.55
C VAL A 138 4.99 5.49 1.07
N VAL A 139 4.02 4.95 1.82
CA VAL A 139 2.90 5.76 2.33
C VAL A 139 3.38 6.83 3.31
N PRO A 140 4.22 6.54 4.33
CA PRO A 140 4.80 7.58 5.17
C PRO A 140 5.63 8.60 4.38
N ALA A 141 6.47 8.13 3.46
CA ALA A 141 7.33 9.01 2.65
C ALA A 141 6.52 9.98 1.79
N LEU A 142 5.50 9.47 1.09
CA LEU A 142 4.58 10.31 0.29
C LEU A 142 3.80 11.30 1.16
N ARG A 143 3.37 10.88 2.33
CA ARG A 143 2.61 11.73 3.24
C ARG A 143 3.47 12.88 3.76
N VAL A 144 4.69 12.61 4.20
CA VAL A 144 5.65 13.64 4.63
C VAL A 144 5.97 14.61 3.49
N MET A 145 6.15 14.09 2.29
CA MET A 145 6.41 14.93 1.11
C MET A 145 5.21 15.83 0.75
N LEU A 146 3.99 15.33 0.88
CA LEU A 146 2.78 16.11 0.62
C LEU A 146 2.51 17.15 1.71
N LEU A 147 2.76 16.82 2.98
CA LEU A 147 2.60 17.76 4.11
C LEU A 147 3.70 18.82 4.13
N GLY A 148 4.94 18.49 3.71
CA GLY A 148 6.02 19.45 3.56
C GLY A 148 5.70 20.56 2.57
N ARG A 149 4.96 20.25 1.51
CA ARG A 149 4.51 21.24 0.52
C ARG A 149 3.36 22.13 1.02
N GLU A 150 2.57 21.67 1.99
CA GLU A 150 1.50 22.49 2.58
C GLU A 150 2.03 23.48 3.62
N GLY A 151 3.11 23.15 4.32
CA GLY A 151 3.80 24.05 5.23
C GLY A 151 4.44 25.24 4.53
N GLU A 152 5.01 25.02 3.34
CA GLU A 152 5.58 26.09 2.52
C GLU A 152 4.51 27.00 1.89
N ALA A 153 3.37 26.44 1.49
CA ALA A 153 2.26 27.22 0.92
C ALA A 153 1.53 28.07 1.97
N SER A 154 1.46 27.63 3.23
CA SER A 154 0.86 28.38 4.33
C SER A 154 1.79 29.47 4.85
N GLY A 155 3.10 29.25 4.87
CA GLY A 155 4.09 30.26 5.28
C GLY A 155 4.25 31.43 4.31
N ALA A 156 3.99 31.21 3.02
CA ALA A 156 4.07 32.26 2.01
C ALA A 156 2.85 33.22 2.03
N GLY A 157 1.70 32.74 2.55
CA GLY A 157 0.49 33.54 2.69
C GLY A 157 0.52 34.51 3.87
N ASP A 158 1.21 34.15 4.94
CA ASP A 158 1.25 34.96 6.18
C ASP A 158 2.33 36.08 6.13
N ALA A 159 3.36 35.90 5.30
CA ALA A 159 4.42 36.90 5.13
C ALA A 159 3.96 38.15 4.35
N SER A 160 2.85 38.10 3.61
CA SER A 160 2.30 39.23 2.87
C SER A 160 1.34 40.08 3.69
N SER A 161 0.95 39.65 4.90
CA SER A 161 0.02 40.36 5.78
C SER A 161 0.69 41.32 6.78
N PHE A 162 2.02 41.29 6.90
CA PHE A 162 2.79 42.17 7.78
C PHE A 162 3.59 43.22 6.99
N ALA A 163 2.94 43.95 6.12
CA ALA A 163 3.48 45.23 5.63
C ALA A 163 2.93 46.36 6.53
N PRO A 164 3.77 47.10 7.28
CA PRO A 164 3.31 48.24 8.02
C PRO A 164 2.91 49.34 7.02
N ALA A 165 1.69 49.80 7.18
CA ALA A 165 1.23 51.04 6.51
C ALA A 165 1.96 52.22 7.17
N GLU A 166 2.86 52.85 6.43
CA GLU A 166 3.26 54.26 6.64
C GLU A 166 2.44 55.19 5.75
#